data_f6de7271c264333cfcb65a7bd052a3f1
#
_entry.id   f6de7271c264333cfcb65a7bd052a3f1
#
_cell.length_a   1.000
_cell.length_b   1.000
_cell.length_c   1.000
_cell.angle_alpha   90.00
_cell.angle_beta   90.00
_cell.angle_gamma   90.00
#
_symmetry.space_group_name_H-M   'P 1'
#
loop_
_entity.id
_entity.type
_entity.pdbx_description
1 polymer ?
#
loop_
_entity_poly.entity_id
_entity_poly.type
_entity_poly.pdbx_seq_one_letter_code
_entity_poly.pdbx_strand_id
1 'polypeptide(L)'
;MTACRIALKPSWQLATILAGIHAAAAAGAVASLSGMPLLLIVVGVLLSAACTIADALLKLPSSVQDFELAEDGSGRWRDRGGREHVVRSAQASWVSSGLVVLGLQSGRWRTRWVLLLPDSAAADPMRRLRVWLRWRPA
;
A
#
# COMPACT_ATOMS: atom_id res chain seq x y z
N MET A 1 -17.44 16.88 7.07
CA MET A 1 -16.82 17.36 5.81
C MET A 1 -15.71 16.39 5.41
N THR A 2 -15.49 16.17 4.12
CA THR A 2 -14.41 15.30 3.65
C THR A 2 -13.10 16.08 3.68
N ALA A 3 -12.14 15.68 4.50
CA ALA A 3 -10.84 16.36 4.60
C ALA A 3 -9.95 16.04 3.39
N CYS A 4 -10.01 14.81 2.91
CA CYS A 4 -9.16 14.36 1.81
C CYS A 4 -9.82 13.23 1.01
N ARG A 5 -9.88 13.40 -0.31
CA ARG A 5 -10.24 12.33 -1.25
C ARG A 5 -9.07 12.08 -2.17
N ILE A 6 -8.65 10.82 -2.27
CA ILE A 6 -7.50 10.42 -3.09
C ILE A 6 -7.90 9.25 -3.98
N ALA A 7 -7.77 9.46 -5.28
CA ALA A 7 -7.82 8.41 -6.28
C ALA A 7 -6.39 7.90 -6.52
N LEU A 8 -6.19 6.61 -6.33
CA LEU A 8 -4.89 5.97 -6.51
C LEU A 8 -4.63 5.65 -7.98
N LYS A 9 -3.37 5.73 -8.34
CA LYS A 9 -2.85 5.33 -9.66
C LYS A 9 -1.89 4.16 -9.48
N PRO A 10 -1.73 3.30 -10.49
CA PRO A 10 -0.68 2.29 -10.49
C PRO A 10 0.69 2.92 -10.23
N SER A 11 1.39 2.43 -9.21
CA SER A 11 2.71 2.93 -8.87
C SER A 11 3.80 2.04 -9.47
N TRP A 12 4.43 2.50 -10.53
CA TRP A 12 5.58 1.83 -11.13
C TRP A 12 6.83 1.92 -10.26
N GLN A 13 6.98 3.01 -9.50
CA GLN A 13 8.08 3.14 -8.55
C GLN A 13 7.98 2.07 -7.46
N LEU A 14 6.79 1.89 -6.87
CA LEU A 14 6.57 0.84 -5.89
C LEU A 14 6.78 -0.56 -6.48
N ALA A 15 6.25 -0.82 -7.68
CA ALA A 15 6.44 -2.10 -8.36
C ALA A 15 7.92 -2.41 -8.61
N THR A 16 8.72 -1.43 -9.03
CA THR A 16 10.17 -1.60 -9.26
C THR A 16 10.92 -1.88 -7.96
N ILE A 17 10.61 -1.15 -6.89
CA ILE A 17 11.20 -1.37 -5.57
C ILE A 17 10.89 -2.79 -5.07
N LEU A 18 9.62 -3.21 -5.17
CA LEU A 18 9.20 -4.55 -4.76
C LEU A 18 9.89 -5.64 -5.60
N ALA A 19 9.99 -5.46 -6.91
CA ALA A 19 10.71 -6.38 -7.79
C ALA A 19 12.18 -6.50 -7.37
N GLY A 20 12.85 -5.39 -7.07
CA GLY A 20 14.24 -5.39 -6.60
C GLY A 20 14.42 -6.13 -5.28
N ILE A 21 13.54 -5.91 -4.32
CA ILE A 21 13.56 -6.62 -3.01
C ILE A 21 13.38 -8.12 -3.20
N HIS A 22 12.40 -8.54 -4.01
CA HIS A 22 12.16 -9.96 -4.27
C HIS A 22 13.31 -10.61 -5.06
N ALA A 23 13.90 -9.90 -6.02
CA ALA A 23 15.08 -10.36 -6.75
C ALA A 23 16.29 -10.56 -5.81
N ALA A 24 16.53 -9.63 -4.90
CA ALA A 24 17.59 -9.75 -3.89
C ALA A 24 17.33 -10.94 -2.94
N ALA A 25 16.08 -11.12 -2.50
CA ALA A 25 15.70 -12.28 -1.66
C ALA A 25 15.90 -13.61 -2.39
N ALA A 26 15.52 -13.70 -3.67
CA ALA A 26 15.73 -14.88 -4.49
C ALA A 26 17.22 -15.17 -4.69
N ALA A 27 18.03 -14.15 -4.98
CA ALA A 27 19.48 -14.29 -5.12
C ALA A 27 20.14 -14.78 -3.83
N GLY A 28 19.74 -14.23 -2.67
CA GLY A 28 20.20 -14.68 -1.37
C GLY A 28 19.83 -16.14 -1.08
N ALA A 29 18.62 -16.54 -1.42
CA ALA A 29 18.19 -17.93 -1.27
C ALA A 29 19.03 -18.89 -2.14
N VAL A 30 19.25 -18.54 -3.41
CA VAL A 30 20.08 -19.34 -4.34
C VAL A 30 21.53 -19.45 -3.86
N ALA A 31 22.08 -18.39 -3.28
CA ALA A 31 23.45 -18.39 -2.75
C ALA A 31 23.62 -19.20 -1.46
N SER A 32 22.53 -19.38 -0.68
CA SER A 32 22.62 -19.95 0.68
C SER A 32 22.01 -21.33 0.82
N LEU A 33 21.15 -21.75 -0.10
CA LEU A 33 20.33 -22.95 0.00
C LEU A 33 20.49 -23.86 -1.23
N SER A 34 20.20 -25.15 -1.04
CA SER A 34 20.14 -26.15 -2.11
C SER A 34 19.00 -27.15 -1.89
N GLY A 35 18.64 -27.87 -2.93
CA GLY A 35 17.62 -28.90 -2.86
C GLY A 35 16.19 -28.38 -2.63
N MET A 36 15.38 -29.16 -1.91
CA MET A 36 13.96 -28.87 -1.68
C MET A 36 13.70 -27.55 -0.95
N PRO A 37 14.46 -27.15 0.10
CA PRO A 37 14.26 -25.86 0.76
C PRO A 37 14.40 -24.67 -0.19
N LEU A 38 15.38 -24.72 -1.09
CA LEU A 38 15.56 -23.67 -2.11
C LEU A 38 14.32 -23.55 -2.99
N LEU A 39 13.81 -24.68 -3.49
CA LEU A 39 12.63 -24.68 -4.35
C LEU A 39 11.41 -24.05 -3.66
N LEU A 40 11.15 -24.42 -2.41
CA LEU A 40 10.02 -23.89 -1.64
C LEU A 40 10.14 -22.39 -1.41
N ILE A 41 11.33 -21.90 -1.07
CA ILE A 41 11.56 -20.48 -0.83
C ILE A 41 11.46 -19.69 -2.14
N VAL A 42 12.03 -20.15 -3.22
CA VAL A 42 11.95 -19.45 -4.52
C VAL A 42 10.51 -19.39 -5.01
N VAL A 43 9.74 -20.47 -4.91
CA VAL A 43 8.31 -20.46 -5.24
C VAL A 43 7.55 -19.47 -4.36
N GLY A 44 7.79 -19.47 -3.05
CA GLY A 44 7.18 -18.51 -2.13
C GLY A 44 7.51 -17.05 -2.47
N VAL A 45 8.77 -16.76 -2.78
CA VAL A 45 9.23 -15.42 -3.19
C VAL A 45 8.55 -14.98 -4.49
N LEU A 46 8.46 -15.88 -5.48
CA LEU A 46 7.81 -15.58 -6.77
C LEU A 46 6.30 -15.30 -6.60
N LEU A 47 5.60 -16.11 -5.81
CA LEU A 47 4.19 -15.89 -5.50
C LEU A 47 3.97 -14.58 -4.76
N SER A 48 4.80 -14.30 -3.76
CA SER A 48 4.78 -13.04 -3.03
C SER A 48 5.02 -11.84 -3.95
N ALA A 49 6.02 -11.93 -4.83
CA ALA A 49 6.32 -10.89 -5.82
C ALA A 49 5.12 -10.65 -6.74
N ALA A 50 4.53 -11.71 -7.28
CA ALA A 50 3.36 -11.60 -8.16
C ALA A 50 2.20 -10.88 -7.46
N CYS A 51 1.87 -11.25 -6.23
CA CYS A 51 0.79 -10.63 -5.47
C CYS A 51 1.09 -9.16 -5.13
N THR A 52 2.27 -8.86 -4.61
CA THR A 52 2.61 -7.50 -4.16
C THR A 52 2.78 -6.52 -5.32
N ILE A 53 3.39 -6.96 -6.43
CA ILE A 53 3.52 -6.15 -7.65
C ILE A 53 2.15 -5.94 -8.29
N ALA A 54 1.30 -6.97 -8.36
CA ALA A 54 -0.05 -6.82 -8.88
C ALA A 54 -0.89 -5.84 -8.02
N ASP A 55 -0.71 -5.83 -6.70
CA ASP A 55 -1.38 -4.87 -5.81
C ASP A 55 -0.84 -3.43 -6.03
N ALA A 56 0.48 -3.26 -6.15
CA ALA A 56 1.11 -1.96 -6.46
C ALA A 56 0.63 -1.37 -7.80
N LEU A 57 0.35 -2.23 -8.78
CA LEU A 57 -0.21 -1.85 -10.07
C LEU A 57 -1.75 -1.80 -10.09
N LEU A 58 -2.40 -1.93 -8.94
CA LEU A 58 -3.86 -1.94 -8.76
C LEU A 58 -4.57 -2.99 -9.64
N LYS A 59 -3.93 -4.13 -9.87
CA LYS A 59 -4.49 -5.21 -10.72
C LYS A 59 -5.37 -6.19 -9.95
N LEU A 60 -5.20 -6.29 -8.63
CA LEU A 60 -6.00 -7.18 -7.80
C LEU A 60 -7.40 -6.61 -7.53
N PRO A 61 -8.43 -7.44 -7.43
CA PRO A 61 -9.77 -6.99 -7.05
C PRO A 61 -9.82 -6.30 -5.68
N SER A 62 -8.92 -6.69 -4.77
CA SER A 62 -8.78 -6.12 -3.43
C SER A 62 -7.89 -4.89 -3.35
N SER A 63 -7.28 -4.44 -4.46
CA SER A 63 -6.45 -3.23 -4.47
C SER A 63 -7.28 -2.00 -4.19
N VAL A 64 -6.78 -1.11 -3.34
CA VAL A 64 -7.44 0.15 -3.00
C VAL A 64 -7.40 1.08 -4.21
N GLN A 65 -8.56 1.47 -4.73
CA GLN A 65 -8.64 2.42 -5.86
C GLN A 65 -8.76 3.86 -5.42
N ASP A 66 -9.62 4.09 -4.46
CA ASP A 66 -9.81 5.43 -3.89
C ASP A 66 -10.11 5.33 -2.40
N PHE A 67 -9.82 6.38 -1.68
CA PHE A 67 -10.23 6.53 -0.29
C PHE A 67 -10.60 7.97 0.02
N GLU A 68 -11.57 8.11 0.90
CA GLU A 68 -12.04 9.39 1.43
C GLU A 68 -11.88 9.36 2.94
N LEU A 69 -11.24 10.39 3.47
CA LEU A 69 -11.05 10.56 4.91
C LEU A 69 -11.70 11.85 5.36
N ALA A 70 -12.41 11.79 6.48
CA ALA A 70 -12.93 12.94 7.19
C ALA A 70 -11.87 13.53 8.13
N GLU A 71 -12.16 14.70 8.69
CA GLU A 71 -11.23 15.39 9.60
C GLU A 71 -10.92 14.60 10.87
N ASP A 72 -11.86 13.78 11.32
CA ASP A 72 -11.71 12.87 12.46
C ASP A 72 -10.92 11.59 12.14
N GLY A 73 -10.58 11.37 10.85
CA GLY A 73 -9.87 10.20 10.34
C GLY A 73 -10.73 8.98 10.11
N SER A 74 -12.01 9.09 10.30
CA SER A 74 -12.97 8.13 9.77
C SER A 74 -13.10 8.32 8.26
N GLY A 75 -13.71 7.37 7.58
CA GLY A 75 -13.93 7.50 6.14
C GLY A 75 -14.34 6.20 5.49
N ARG A 76 -14.02 6.09 4.22
CA ARG A 76 -14.26 4.89 3.44
C ARG A 76 -13.20 4.74 2.35
N TRP A 77 -12.96 3.52 1.96
CA TRP A 77 -12.17 3.23 0.78
C TRP A 77 -12.89 2.21 -0.11
N ARG A 78 -12.62 2.29 -1.39
CA ARG A 78 -13.19 1.40 -2.40
C ARG A 78 -12.10 0.54 -3.00
N ASP A 79 -12.39 -0.74 -3.11
CA ASP A 79 -11.52 -1.67 -3.84
C ASP A 79 -11.81 -1.64 -5.35
N ARG A 80 -10.94 -2.28 -6.13
CA ARG A 80 -11.12 -2.40 -7.58
C ARG A 80 -12.37 -3.20 -7.94
N GLY A 81 -12.82 -4.10 -7.08
CA GLY A 81 -14.07 -4.85 -7.24
C GLY A 81 -15.33 -4.02 -7.01
N GLY A 82 -15.20 -2.73 -6.67
CA GLY A 82 -16.31 -1.82 -6.41
C GLY A 82 -16.90 -1.92 -5.01
N ARG A 83 -16.29 -2.71 -4.10
CA ARG A 83 -16.76 -2.83 -2.72
C ARG A 83 -16.27 -1.64 -1.90
N GLU A 84 -17.16 -1.09 -1.12
CA GLU A 84 -16.83 -0.03 -0.17
C GLU A 84 -16.57 -0.62 1.22
N HIS A 85 -15.53 -0.11 1.84
CA HIS A 85 -15.09 -0.50 3.17
C HIS A 85 -15.05 0.74 4.07
N VAL A 86 -15.72 0.67 5.21
CA VAL A 86 -15.74 1.76 6.18
C VAL A 86 -14.42 1.79 6.94
N VAL A 87 -13.81 2.96 7.04
CA VAL A 87 -12.61 3.23 7.84
C VAL A 87 -13.06 3.86 9.15
N ARG A 88 -12.73 3.24 10.28
CA ARG A 88 -12.96 3.79 11.60
C ARG A 88 -11.88 4.76 12.02
N SER A 89 -10.65 4.47 11.64
CA SER A 89 -9.50 5.31 11.93
C SER A 89 -8.43 5.12 10.86
N ALA A 90 -7.90 6.23 10.38
CA ALA A 90 -6.72 6.24 9.54
C ALA A 90 -5.51 6.65 10.39
N GLN A 91 -4.47 5.82 10.40
CA GLN A 91 -3.24 6.07 11.14
C GLN A 91 -2.06 6.12 10.17
N ALA A 92 -1.21 7.13 10.29
CA ALA A 92 0.02 7.19 9.54
C ALA A 92 1.14 6.56 10.37
N SER A 93 1.80 5.53 9.80
CA SER A 93 3.01 4.98 10.39
C SER A 93 4.25 5.74 9.95
N TRP A 94 4.22 6.33 8.76
CA TRP A 94 5.34 7.09 8.21
C TRP A 94 4.84 8.15 7.24
N VAL A 95 5.36 9.38 7.38
CA VAL A 95 5.05 10.50 6.48
C VAL A 95 6.33 11.21 6.11
N SER A 96 6.73 11.07 4.85
CA SER A 96 7.87 11.78 4.26
C SER A 96 7.51 12.38 2.91
N SER A 97 8.45 13.10 2.29
CA SER A 97 8.27 13.62 0.92
C SER A 97 8.15 12.52 -0.13
N GLY A 98 8.87 11.40 0.07
CA GLY A 98 8.95 10.29 -0.88
C GLY A 98 8.08 9.08 -0.55
N LEU A 99 7.56 8.97 0.68
CA LEU A 99 6.78 7.81 1.11
C LEU A 99 5.77 8.21 2.19
N VAL A 100 4.55 7.76 2.03
CA VAL A 100 3.52 7.77 3.08
C VAL A 100 3.04 6.35 3.30
N VAL A 101 3.08 5.89 4.54
CA VAL A 101 2.54 4.60 4.95
C VAL A 101 1.29 4.85 5.79
N LEU A 102 0.15 4.47 5.27
CA LEU A 102 -1.16 4.72 5.85
C LEU A 102 -1.85 3.40 6.19
N GLY A 103 -2.27 3.24 7.43
CA GLY A 103 -3.11 2.14 7.88
C GLY A 103 -4.57 2.55 7.92
N LEU A 104 -5.40 1.92 7.12
CA LEU A 104 -6.85 2.10 7.11
C LEU A 104 -7.50 1.01 7.95
N GLN A 105 -7.92 1.34 9.15
CA GLN A 105 -8.55 0.39 10.06
C GLN A 105 -10.04 0.29 9.77
N SER A 106 -10.48 -0.84 9.24
CA SER A 106 -11.87 -1.10 8.85
C SER A 106 -12.66 -1.89 9.91
N GLY A 107 -12.02 -2.31 11.01
CA GLY A 107 -12.64 -3.07 12.08
C GLY A 107 -11.66 -3.26 13.24
N ARG A 108 -12.08 -4.05 14.25
CA ARG A 108 -11.25 -4.25 15.46
C ARG A 108 -9.88 -4.88 15.15
N TRP A 109 -9.80 -5.73 14.10
CA TRP A 109 -8.61 -6.52 13.76
C TRP A 109 -8.18 -6.41 12.29
N ARG A 110 -8.86 -5.60 11.48
CA ARG A 110 -8.55 -5.46 10.05
C ARG A 110 -7.98 -4.09 9.75
N THR A 111 -6.68 -4.05 9.50
CA THR A 111 -5.98 -2.86 9.00
C THR A 111 -5.48 -3.15 7.60
N ARG A 112 -5.87 -2.31 6.65
CA ARG A 112 -5.31 -2.31 5.29
C ARG A 112 -4.19 -1.29 5.24
N TRP A 113 -2.99 -1.75 4.99
CA TRP A 113 -1.84 -0.88 4.79
C TRP A 113 -1.78 -0.42 3.34
N VAL A 114 -1.60 0.88 3.15
CA VAL A 114 -1.46 1.53 1.84
C VAL A 114 -0.15 2.29 1.82
N LEU A 115 0.73 1.92 0.88
CA LEU A 115 1.99 2.61 0.63
C LEU A 115 1.77 3.58 -0.53
N LEU A 116 2.03 4.84 -0.29
CA LEU A 116 1.84 5.92 -1.25
C LEU A 116 3.21 6.53 -1.60
N LEU A 117 3.65 6.34 -2.83
CA LEU A 117 4.80 6.99 -3.41
C LEU A 117 4.36 8.24 -4.21
N PRO A 118 5.28 9.09 -4.65
CA PRO A 118 4.92 10.31 -5.39
C PRO A 118 4.11 10.05 -6.67
N ASP A 119 4.27 8.88 -7.29
CA ASP A 119 3.54 8.47 -8.50
C ASP A 119 2.18 7.79 -8.21
N SER A 120 1.89 7.47 -6.93
CA SER A 120 0.66 6.74 -6.53
C SER A 120 -0.62 7.55 -6.63
N ALA A 121 -0.54 8.87 -6.70
CA ALA A 121 -1.69 9.77 -6.83
C ALA A 121 -1.27 11.11 -7.44
N ALA A 122 -2.26 11.99 -7.71
CA ALA A 122 -1.97 13.34 -8.16
C ALA A 122 -1.24 14.16 -7.06
N ALA A 123 -0.42 15.13 -7.47
CA ALA A 123 0.46 15.88 -6.57
C ALA A 123 -0.31 16.68 -5.49
N ASP A 124 -1.40 17.36 -5.89
CA ASP A 124 -2.19 18.19 -4.97
C ASP A 124 -2.89 17.39 -3.87
N PRO A 125 -3.64 16.29 -4.17
CA PRO A 125 -4.20 15.41 -3.13
C PRO A 125 -3.13 14.83 -2.21
N MET A 126 -1.98 14.43 -2.75
CA MET A 126 -0.86 13.90 -1.97
C MET A 126 -0.28 14.94 -1.02
N ARG A 127 -0.13 16.19 -1.48
CA ARG A 127 0.33 17.29 -0.63
C ARG A 127 -0.65 17.56 0.53
N ARG A 128 -1.96 17.62 0.23
CA ARG A 128 -3.00 17.83 1.24
C ARG A 128 -3.00 16.70 2.27
N LEU A 129 -2.90 15.45 1.83
CA LEU A 129 -2.82 14.29 2.72
C LEU A 129 -1.62 14.40 3.67
N ARG A 130 -0.43 14.74 3.16
CA ARG A 130 0.78 14.89 3.98
C ARG A 130 0.63 15.99 5.02
N VAL A 131 0.08 17.13 4.64
CA VAL A 131 -0.18 18.24 5.56
C VAL A 131 -1.16 17.78 6.64
N TRP A 132 -2.28 17.18 6.25
CA TRP A 132 -3.28 16.69 7.18
C TRP A 132 -2.73 15.65 8.16
N LEU A 133 -1.94 14.66 7.69
CA LEU A 133 -1.31 13.64 8.53
C LEU A 133 -0.26 14.20 9.50
N ARG A 134 0.43 15.26 9.11
CA ARG A 134 1.48 15.88 9.95
C ARG A 134 0.90 16.71 11.10
N TRP A 135 -0.24 17.31 10.88
CA TRP A 135 -0.86 18.23 11.86
C TRP A 135 -1.98 17.57 12.66
N ARG A 136 -2.27 16.31 12.42
CA ARG A 136 -3.26 15.59 13.18
C ARG A 136 -2.66 15.16 14.52
N PRO A 137 -3.27 15.54 15.67
CA PRO A 137 -2.88 14.99 16.96
C PRO A 137 -3.15 13.47 16.98
N ALA A 138 -2.22 12.72 17.57
CA ALA A 138 -2.28 11.27 17.72
C ALA A 138 -3.45 10.85 18.61
#